data_8d902f3a41084d87c422341da534645e
#
_entry.id   8d902f3a41084d87c422341da534645e
#
_cell.length_a   1.000
_cell.length_b   1.000
_cell.length_c   1.000
_cell.angle_alpha   90.00
_cell.angle_beta   90.00
_cell.angle_gamma   90.00
#
_symmetry.space_group_name_H-M   'P 1'
#
loop_
_entity.id
_entity.type
_entity.pdbx_description
1 polymer ?
#
loop_
_entity_poly.entity_id
_entity_poly.type
_entity_poly.pdbx_seq_one_letter_code
_entity_poly.pdbx_strand_id
1 'polypeptide(L)'
;NQSRRQRQMCIRDRSSDYFKLVEEFGRVFSTIGFALVVNHGIPSSLVDRVFEASRQFHGLPIETKMSLELNHLHRGYIPINTSTDVNSKFENIENPNQSASFMMMREDSHQDPSIFLSGPNQWPSLEGFRETLETYHRSMKELGFQLMKLAVLSFGAEPDEILDAFHTPTTWLRLLHYPSRSGAFQEGIYGSAPHLDFGCLTLLAQDEVGGLQVLSQEEEWVDVPYIADSFVLNVGEMLQRLSNGFLIPTPHRVINPENRERYSCPFFYDPHVNTVIKPMKGTGNPKFKPILFSEFLENELKAGYLRHQTEA
;
A
#
# COMPACT_ATOMS: atom_id res chain seq x y z
N ASN A 1 25.22 15.02 -7.78
CA ASN A 1 25.01 14.01 -8.85
C ASN A 1 25.73 12.66 -8.62
N GLN A 2 26.90 12.65 -8.02
CA GLN A 2 27.64 11.41 -7.72
C GLN A 2 27.00 10.60 -6.60
N SER A 3 26.49 11.23 -5.56
CA SER A 3 25.83 10.51 -4.43
C SER A 3 24.48 9.86 -4.82
N ARG A 4 23.71 10.45 -5.74
CA ARG A 4 22.47 9.87 -6.27
C ARG A 4 22.73 8.61 -7.11
N ARG A 5 23.73 8.63 -7.98
CA ARG A 5 24.13 7.45 -8.79
C ARG A 5 24.73 6.33 -7.92
N GLN A 6 25.50 6.68 -6.90
CA GLN A 6 26.09 5.71 -5.97
C GLN A 6 25.03 4.93 -5.18
N ARG A 7 24.00 5.59 -4.64
CA ARG A 7 22.95 4.90 -3.86
C ARG A 7 22.02 4.03 -4.72
N GLN A 8 21.72 4.44 -5.96
CA GLN A 8 21.01 3.57 -6.92
C GLN A 8 21.83 2.34 -7.34
N MET A 9 23.16 2.45 -7.42
CA MET A 9 24.05 1.31 -7.67
C MET A 9 24.10 0.34 -6.50
N CYS A 10 23.98 0.82 -5.26
CA CYS A 10 24.04 -0.02 -4.05
C CYS A 10 22.94 -1.10 -4.00
N ILE A 11 21.72 -0.76 -4.45
CA ILE A 11 20.62 -1.75 -4.52
C ILE A 11 20.89 -2.83 -5.59
N ARG A 12 21.72 -2.55 -6.59
CA ARG A 12 22.04 -3.49 -7.68
C ARG A 12 23.32 -4.30 -7.44
N ASP A 13 24.25 -3.85 -6.58
CA ASP A 13 25.66 -4.21 -6.61
C ASP A 13 26.17 -5.04 -5.41
N ARG A 14 25.30 -5.36 -4.42
CA ARG A 14 25.72 -6.03 -3.16
C ARG A 14 27.01 -5.44 -2.56
N SER A 15 27.21 -4.13 -2.67
CA SER A 15 28.32 -3.38 -2.09
C SER A 15 28.20 -3.31 -0.56
N SER A 16 29.23 -2.84 0.13
CA SER A 16 29.17 -2.59 1.59
C SER A 16 27.99 -1.71 2.00
N ASP A 17 27.57 -0.77 1.14
CA ASP A 17 26.43 0.12 1.39
C ASP A 17 25.10 -0.62 1.22
N TYR A 18 25.03 -1.65 0.37
CA TYR A 18 23.86 -2.52 0.27
C TYR A 18 23.63 -3.32 1.57
N PHE A 19 24.69 -3.88 2.15
CA PHE A 19 24.57 -4.61 3.42
C PHE A 19 24.17 -3.70 4.59
N LYS A 20 24.69 -2.47 4.64
CA LYS A 20 24.23 -1.46 5.62
C LYS A 20 22.74 -1.15 5.47
N LEU A 21 22.26 -1.07 4.22
CA LEU A 21 20.84 -0.83 3.95
C LEU A 21 19.98 -2.02 4.40
N VAL A 22 20.44 -3.26 4.21
CA VAL A 22 19.77 -4.47 4.72
C VAL A 22 19.68 -4.45 6.25
N GLU A 23 20.78 -4.13 6.93
CA GLU A 23 20.83 -4.02 8.41
C GLU A 23 19.90 -2.90 8.91
N GLU A 24 19.93 -1.72 8.26
CA GLU A 24 19.06 -0.61 8.60
C GLU A 24 17.58 -0.96 8.39
N PHE A 25 17.24 -1.63 7.28
CA PHE A 25 15.89 -2.13 7.04
C PHE A 25 15.44 -3.04 8.18
N GLY A 26 16.25 -4.06 8.52
CA GLY A 26 15.94 -4.96 9.63
C GLY A 26 15.73 -4.23 10.95
N ARG A 27 16.61 -3.31 11.31
CA ARG A 27 16.52 -2.52 12.54
C ARG A 27 15.25 -1.67 12.60
N VAL A 28 14.92 -0.95 11.53
CA VAL A 28 13.75 -0.05 11.48
C VAL A 28 12.45 -0.84 11.49
N PHE A 29 12.34 -1.84 10.62
CA PHE A 29 11.08 -2.57 10.47
C PHE A 29 10.87 -3.68 11.52
N SER A 30 11.85 -3.99 12.35
CA SER A 30 11.65 -4.81 13.56
C SER A 30 11.27 -3.99 14.79
N THR A 31 11.31 -2.65 14.73
CA THR A 31 11.03 -1.78 15.88
C THR A 31 9.93 -0.77 15.62
N ILE A 32 9.97 -0.07 14.49
CA ILE A 32 9.02 1.01 14.15
C ILE A 32 8.01 0.55 13.10
N GLY A 33 8.42 -0.30 12.14
CA GLY A 33 7.57 -0.78 11.05
C GLY A 33 7.29 0.26 9.94
N PHE A 34 7.83 1.48 10.05
CA PHE A 34 7.67 2.59 9.10
C PHE A 34 9.00 3.28 8.82
N ALA A 35 9.17 3.75 7.58
CA ALA A 35 10.33 4.53 7.16
C ALA A 35 9.96 5.50 6.03
N LEU A 36 10.80 6.52 5.84
CA LEU A 36 10.78 7.36 4.64
C LEU A 36 11.86 6.90 3.68
N VAL A 37 11.49 6.51 2.48
CA VAL A 37 12.39 6.06 1.42
C VAL A 37 12.71 7.25 0.51
N VAL A 38 13.97 7.63 0.46
CA VAL A 38 14.49 8.69 -0.39
C VAL A 38 15.44 8.11 -1.44
N ASN A 39 15.73 8.87 -2.50
CA ASN A 39 16.61 8.43 -3.60
C ASN A 39 16.16 7.10 -4.25
N HIS A 40 14.86 6.86 -4.28
CA HIS A 40 14.21 5.66 -4.83
C HIS A 40 14.27 5.55 -6.37
N GLY A 41 14.70 6.59 -7.05
CA GLY A 41 14.92 6.59 -8.51
C GLY A 41 13.67 6.85 -9.36
N ILE A 42 12.49 6.97 -8.77
CA ILE A 42 11.27 7.36 -9.47
C ILE A 42 11.30 8.86 -9.68
N PRO A 43 11.13 9.38 -10.91
CA PRO A 43 11.15 10.82 -11.15
C PRO A 43 10.01 11.56 -10.42
N SER A 44 10.31 12.66 -9.72
CA SER A 44 9.30 13.51 -9.09
C SER A 44 8.22 13.95 -10.06
N SER A 45 8.60 14.30 -11.29
CA SER A 45 7.65 14.66 -12.35
C SER A 45 6.64 13.56 -12.71
N LEU A 46 6.97 12.28 -12.49
CA LEU A 46 6.01 11.18 -12.65
C LEU A 46 5.04 11.14 -11.47
N VAL A 47 5.54 11.32 -10.25
CA VAL A 47 4.71 11.42 -9.04
C VAL A 47 3.75 12.60 -9.14
N ASP A 48 4.22 13.76 -9.59
CA ASP A 48 3.39 14.96 -9.80
C ASP A 48 2.24 14.68 -10.78
N ARG A 49 2.52 13.99 -11.90
CA ARG A 49 1.48 13.60 -12.87
C ARG A 49 0.46 12.64 -12.28
N VAL A 50 0.86 11.73 -11.37
CA VAL A 50 -0.08 10.84 -10.69
C VAL A 50 -1.01 11.64 -9.77
N PHE A 51 -0.48 12.61 -9.02
CA PHE A 51 -1.31 13.51 -8.20
C PHE A 51 -2.25 14.36 -9.04
N GLU A 52 -1.78 14.85 -10.20
CA GLU A 52 -2.63 15.60 -11.13
C GLU A 52 -3.74 14.70 -11.71
N ALA A 53 -3.43 13.49 -12.14
CA ALA A 53 -4.40 12.51 -12.58
C ALA A 53 -5.43 12.20 -11.48
N SER A 54 -4.99 12.09 -10.22
CA SER A 54 -5.87 11.89 -9.07
C SER A 54 -6.84 13.07 -8.90
N ARG A 55 -6.34 14.31 -8.92
CA ARG A 55 -7.20 15.51 -8.83
C ARG A 55 -8.20 15.59 -9.98
N GLN A 56 -7.77 15.34 -11.20
CA GLN A 56 -8.66 15.35 -12.37
C GLN A 56 -9.75 14.29 -12.26
N PHE A 57 -9.41 13.07 -11.84
CA PHE A 57 -10.41 12.02 -11.65
C PHE A 57 -11.43 12.38 -10.56
N HIS A 58 -10.96 12.81 -9.39
CA HIS A 58 -11.84 13.16 -8.28
C HIS A 58 -12.68 14.42 -8.56
N GLY A 59 -12.23 15.30 -9.45
CA GLY A 59 -12.95 16.46 -9.95
C GLY A 59 -14.04 16.15 -10.98
N LEU A 60 -14.13 14.92 -11.49
CA LEU A 60 -15.19 14.52 -12.41
C LEU A 60 -16.58 14.58 -11.76
N PRO A 61 -17.66 14.80 -12.55
CA PRO A 61 -19.03 14.64 -12.08
C PRO A 61 -19.24 13.29 -11.40
N ILE A 62 -20.07 13.27 -10.35
CA ILE A 62 -20.31 12.06 -9.57
C ILE A 62 -20.84 10.90 -10.42
N GLU A 63 -21.71 11.20 -11.38
CA GLU A 63 -22.29 10.22 -12.29
C GLU A 63 -21.20 9.53 -13.14
N THR A 64 -20.20 10.30 -13.59
CA THR A 64 -19.07 9.76 -14.34
C THR A 64 -18.21 8.86 -13.46
N LYS A 65 -17.93 9.25 -12.22
CA LYS A 65 -17.20 8.41 -11.27
C LYS A 65 -17.97 7.14 -10.93
N MET A 66 -19.28 7.24 -10.70
CA MET A 66 -20.15 6.09 -10.40
C MET A 66 -20.29 5.12 -11.57
N SER A 67 -20.16 5.58 -12.82
CA SER A 67 -20.11 4.66 -13.97
C SER A 67 -18.89 3.74 -13.98
N LEU A 68 -17.88 4.07 -13.15
CA LEU A 68 -16.66 3.31 -12.93
C LEU A 68 -16.62 2.76 -11.49
N GLU A 69 -17.77 2.60 -10.83
CA GLU A 69 -17.82 2.07 -9.46
C GLU A 69 -17.10 0.75 -9.35
N LEU A 70 -16.51 0.49 -8.19
CA LEU A 70 -15.75 -0.71 -7.89
C LEU A 70 -16.49 -1.98 -8.35
N ASN A 71 -15.87 -2.75 -9.23
CA ASN A 71 -16.45 -3.99 -9.74
C ASN A 71 -16.05 -5.21 -8.88
N HIS A 72 -16.58 -6.39 -9.24
CA HIS A 72 -16.26 -7.65 -8.56
C HIS A 72 -14.78 -8.07 -8.64
N LEU A 73 -14.00 -7.45 -9.53
CA LEU A 73 -12.54 -7.63 -9.64
C LEU A 73 -11.75 -6.61 -8.81
N HIS A 74 -12.42 -5.84 -7.95
CA HIS A 74 -11.82 -4.80 -7.12
C HIS A 74 -11.07 -3.71 -7.89
N ARG A 75 -11.65 -3.23 -8.99
CA ARG A 75 -11.14 -2.11 -9.78
C ARG A 75 -12.21 -1.05 -9.95
N GLY A 76 -11.82 0.20 -9.86
CA GLY A 76 -12.69 1.34 -10.10
C GLY A 76 -12.85 2.29 -8.92
N TYR A 77 -13.94 3.04 -8.92
CA TYR A 77 -14.24 4.09 -7.96
C TYR A 77 -14.88 3.55 -6.68
N ILE A 78 -14.35 3.95 -5.56
CA ILE A 78 -14.90 3.69 -4.23
C ILE A 78 -15.40 5.02 -3.68
N PRO A 79 -16.72 5.22 -3.55
CA PRO A 79 -17.29 6.44 -3.00
C PRO A 79 -16.91 6.66 -1.54
N ILE A 80 -16.97 7.92 -1.11
CA ILE A 80 -16.82 8.28 0.30
C ILE A 80 -17.88 7.56 1.16
N ASN A 81 -17.54 7.19 2.39
CA ASN A 81 -18.41 6.49 3.34
C ASN A 81 -18.85 5.06 2.90
N THR A 82 -18.07 4.39 2.07
CA THR A 82 -18.43 3.03 1.60
C THR A 82 -17.37 1.97 1.90
N SER A 83 -16.22 2.36 2.46
CA SER A 83 -15.20 1.43 2.92
C SER A 83 -15.00 1.54 4.42
N THR A 84 -14.71 0.39 5.05
CA THR A 84 -14.46 0.29 6.48
C THR A 84 -13.23 -0.58 6.72
N ASP A 85 -12.46 -0.28 7.77
CA ASP A 85 -11.33 -1.10 8.22
C ASP A 85 -11.80 -2.04 9.34
N VAL A 86 -12.74 -2.94 9.00
CA VAL A 86 -13.48 -3.80 9.95
C VAL A 86 -12.57 -4.74 10.75
N ASN A 87 -11.37 -5.04 10.23
CA ASN A 87 -10.40 -5.90 10.93
C ASN A 87 -9.42 -5.10 11.80
N SER A 88 -9.72 -3.84 12.05
CA SER A 88 -8.96 -3.06 13.02
C SER A 88 -9.12 -3.68 14.42
N LYS A 89 -8.03 -4.21 14.94
CA LYS A 89 -7.96 -4.79 16.29
C LYS A 89 -7.91 -3.71 17.39
N PHE A 90 -7.92 -2.42 17.01
CA PHE A 90 -7.56 -1.33 17.90
C PHE A 90 -8.76 -0.54 18.43
N GLU A 91 -9.86 -0.48 17.69
CA GLU A 91 -11.08 0.25 18.11
C GLU A 91 -12.31 -0.38 17.47
N ASN A 92 -13.47 -0.26 18.11
CA ASN A 92 -14.75 -0.51 17.46
C ASN A 92 -15.01 0.63 16.47
N ILE A 93 -14.70 0.38 15.19
CA ILE A 93 -14.90 1.35 14.13
C ILE A 93 -16.35 1.24 13.68
N GLU A 94 -17.16 2.20 14.09
CA GLU A 94 -18.58 2.27 13.74
C GLU A 94 -18.83 3.07 12.46
N ASN A 95 -17.91 3.99 12.13
CA ASN A 95 -18.07 4.89 11.01
C ASN A 95 -17.20 4.46 9.82
N PRO A 96 -17.72 4.53 8.58
CA PRO A 96 -16.93 4.30 7.38
C PRO A 96 -15.89 5.40 7.17
N ASN A 97 -14.84 5.08 6.40
CA ASN A 97 -13.76 5.99 6.08
C ASN A 97 -14.25 7.23 5.31
N GLN A 98 -13.81 8.40 5.74
CA GLN A 98 -14.12 9.69 5.14
C GLN A 98 -13.17 9.99 3.98
N SER A 99 -13.06 9.04 3.06
CA SER A 99 -12.23 9.16 1.86
C SER A 99 -12.90 8.47 0.68
N ALA A 100 -12.66 9.00 -0.51
CA ALA A 100 -12.99 8.35 -1.77
C ALA A 100 -11.71 7.87 -2.45
N SER A 101 -11.78 6.87 -3.32
CA SER A 101 -10.60 6.44 -4.07
C SER A 101 -10.95 5.88 -5.45
N PHE A 102 -9.97 5.97 -6.36
CA PHE A 102 -9.94 5.14 -7.57
C PHE A 102 -8.89 4.06 -7.38
N MET A 103 -9.24 2.82 -7.68
CA MET A 103 -8.37 1.65 -7.51
C MET A 103 -8.08 0.99 -8.85
N MET A 104 -6.80 0.75 -9.11
CA MET A 104 -6.34 -0.14 -10.17
C MET A 104 -5.44 -1.24 -9.60
N MET A 105 -5.40 -2.34 -10.30
CA MET A 105 -4.51 -3.46 -10.04
C MET A 105 -3.60 -3.73 -11.25
N ARG A 106 -2.84 -4.81 -11.23
CA ARG A 106 -2.16 -5.29 -12.42
C ARG A 106 -3.16 -5.42 -13.57
N GLU A 107 -2.80 -4.90 -14.73
CA GLU A 107 -3.62 -5.03 -15.94
C GLU A 107 -3.45 -6.42 -16.52
N ASP A 108 -4.53 -7.17 -16.63
CA ASP A 108 -4.60 -8.42 -17.37
C ASP A 108 -5.63 -8.25 -18.48
N SER A 109 -5.27 -8.59 -19.72
CA SER A 109 -6.16 -8.39 -20.89
C SER A 109 -7.46 -9.18 -20.83
N HIS A 110 -7.46 -10.29 -20.06
CA HIS A 110 -8.61 -11.16 -19.87
C HIS A 110 -8.67 -11.62 -18.41
N GLN A 111 -9.87 -11.94 -17.94
CA GLN A 111 -10.03 -12.60 -16.66
C GLN A 111 -9.61 -14.06 -16.78
N ASP A 112 -8.71 -14.51 -15.91
CA ASP A 112 -8.37 -15.90 -15.71
C ASP A 112 -9.08 -16.40 -14.43
N PRO A 113 -10.08 -17.29 -14.53
CA PRO A 113 -10.83 -17.74 -13.36
C PRO A 113 -9.99 -18.56 -12.36
N SER A 114 -8.81 -19.03 -12.76
CA SER A 114 -7.85 -19.70 -11.86
C SER A 114 -7.02 -18.76 -11.02
N ILE A 115 -7.06 -17.45 -11.32
CA ILE A 115 -6.28 -16.41 -10.64
C ILE A 115 -7.25 -15.40 -10.03
N PHE A 116 -7.38 -15.43 -8.72
CA PHE A 116 -8.26 -14.52 -7.99
C PHE A 116 -7.94 -13.05 -8.33
N LEU A 117 -8.96 -12.27 -8.65
CA LEU A 117 -8.88 -10.87 -9.05
C LEU A 117 -8.10 -10.60 -10.36
N SER A 118 -7.82 -11.59 -11.21
CA SER A 118 -7.27 -11.29 -12.54
C SER A 118 -8.32 -10.63 -13.43
N GLY A 119 -7.88 -9.71 -14.26
CA GLY A 119 -8.75 -9.06 -15.23
C GLY A 119 -8.34 -7.63 -15.60
N PRO A 120 -9.07 -6.99 -16.51
CA PRO A 120 -8.78 -5.63 -16.94
C PRO A 120 -9.17 -4.58 -15.90
N ASN A 121 -8.46 -3.47 -15.87
CA ASN A 121 -8.84 -2.30 -15.10
C ASN A 121 -10.00 -1.55 -15.78
N GLN A 122 -10.69 -0.72 -14.99
CA GLN A 122 -11.67 0.26 -15.50
C GLN A 122 -10.96 1.60 -15.70
N TRP A 123 -11.15 2.25 -16.86
CA TRP A 123 -10.45 3.47 -17.18
C TRP A 123 -11.41 4.62 -17.47
N PRO A 124 -11.24 5.80 -16.85
CA PRO A 124 -11.99 7.00 -17.22
C PRO A 124 -11.54 7.52 -18.58
N SER A 125 -12.42 8.24 -19.26
CA SER A 125 -12.09 8.96 -20.50
C SER A 125 -11.37 10.27 -20.19
N LEU A 126 -10.17 10.16 -19.57
CA LEU A 126 -9.26 11.26 -19.28
C LEU A 126 -7.96 11.06 -20.06
N GLU A 127 -7.56 12.10 -20.82
CA GLU A 127 -6.34 12.05 -21.62
C GLU A 127 -5.11 11.82 -20.74
N GLY A 128 -4.24 10.87 -21.12
CA GLY A 128 -3.01 10.56 -20.43
C GLY A 128 -3.16 9.87 -19.06
N PHE A 129 -4.37 9.72 -18.54
CA PHE A 129 -4.63 9.12 -17.23
C PHE A 129 -4.11 7.69 -17.14
N ARG A 130 -4.54 6.82 -18.06
CA ARG A 130 -4.12 5.43 -18.12
C ARG A 130 -2.61 5.30 -18.28
N GLU A 131 -2.02 6.00 -19.25
CA GLU A 131 -0.58 5.95 -19.53
C GLU A 131 0.26 6.37 -18.31
N THR A 132 -0.17 7.43 -17.62
CA THR A 132 0.51 7.92 -16.40
C THR A 132 0.48 6.86 -15.31
N LEU A 133 -0.67 6.27 -15.03
CA LEU A 133 -0.82 5.29 -13.96
C LEU A 133 -0.13 3.96 -14.29
N GLU A 134 -0.20 3.47 -15.52
CA GLU A 134 0.52 2.27 -15.95
C GLU A 134 2.05 2.46 -15.88
N THR A 135 2.54 3.65 -16.25
CA THR A 135 3.98 3.98 -16.14
C THR A 135 4.43 4.04 -14.69
N TYR A 136 3.64 4.68 -13.83
CA TYR A 136 3.91 4.74 -12.38
C TYR A 136 3.85 3.35 -11.75
N HIS A 137 2.81 2.58 -12.04
CA HIS A 137 2.64 1.21 -11.56
C HIS A 137 3.86 0.33 -11.89
N ARG A 138 4.38 0.42 -13.12
CA ARG A 138 5.58 -0.32 -13.55
C ARG A 138 6.80 0.07 -12.73
N SER A 139 7.02 1.36 -12.53
CA SER A 139 8.15 1.87 -11.73
C SER A 139 8.03 1.47 -10.26
N MET A 140 6.82 1.53 -9.70
CA MET A 140 6.55 1.10 -8.32
C MET A 140 6.73 -0.40 -8.14
N LYS A 141 6.33 -1.21 -9.14
CA LYS A 141 6.56 -2.66 -9.12
C LYS A 141 8.05 -3.01 -9.07
N GLU A 142 8.86 -2.32 -9.86
CA GLU A 142 10.33 -2.51 -9.86
C GLU A 142 10.94 -2.12 -8.50
N LEU A 143 10.53 -0.98 -7.95
CA LEU A 143 10.96 -0.55 -6.62
C LEU A 143 10.52 -1.54 -5.53
N GLY A 144 9.27 -1.97 -5.56
CA GLY A 144 8.71 -2.95 -4.63
C GLY A 144 9.49 -4.26 -4.63
N PHE A 145 9.87 -4.76 -5.81
CA PHE A 145 10.70 -5.96 -5.92
C PHE A 145 12.06 -5.81 -5.25
N GLN A 146 12.74 -4.67 -5.42
CA GLN A 146 14.03 -4.41 -4.77
C GLN A 146 13.87 -4.28 -3.23
N LEU A 147 12.82 -3.60 -2.78
CA LEU A 147 12.54 -3.48 -1.35
C LEU A 147 12.16 -4.82 -0.72
N MET A 148 11.41 -5.66 -1.42
CA MET A 148 11.09 -7.01 -0.95
C MET A 148 12.34 -7.87 -0.79
N LYS A 149 13.30 -7.74 -1.71
CA LYS A 149 14.59 -8.40 -1.62
C LYS A 149 15.40 -7.96 -0.39
N LEU A 150 15.41 -6.64 -0.11
CA LEU A 150 16.02 -6.09 1.11
C LEU A 150 15.32 -6.64 2.36
N ALA A 151 13.98 -6.65 2.36
CA ALA A 151 13.20 -7.16 3.46
C ALA A 151 13.54 -8.61 3.79
N VAL A 152 13.59 -9.49 2.80
CA VAL A 152 13.91 -10.92 3.01
C VAL A 152 15.32 -11.10 3.56
N LEU A 153 16.31 -10.39 3.02
CA LEU A 153 17.68 -10.44 3.52
C LEU A 153 17.80 -9.93 4.96
N SER A 154 16.97 -8.94 5.34
CA SER A 154 17.08 -8.30 6.66
C SER A 154 16.75 -9.22 7.84
N PHE A 155 15.99 -10.28 7.61
CA PHE A 155 15.72 -11.30 8.63
C PHE A 155 16.45 -12.62 8.38
N GLY A 156 17.49 -12.60 7.54
CA GLY A 156 18.43 -13.71 7.35
C GLY A 156 17.90 -14.87 6.52
N ALA A 157 16.84 -14.65 5.71
CA ALA A 157 16.31 -15.67 4.80
C ALA A 157 16.91 -15.51 3.39
N GLU A 158 16.82 -16.59 2.60
CA GLU A 158 17.27 -16.59 1.22
C GLU A 158 16.19 -16.04 0.30
N PRO A 159 16.45 -14.95 -0.47
CA PRO A 159 15.45 -14.32 -1.33
C PRO A 159 14.82 -15.27 -2.35
N ASP A 160 15.59 -16.19 -2.92
CA ASP A 160 15.12 -17.12 -3.96
C ASP A 160 13.99 -18.05 -3.47
N GLU A 161 13.79 -18.19 -2.15
CA GLU A 161 12.70 -19.00 -1.59
C GLU A 161 11.31 -18.41 -1.87
N ILE A 162 11.19 -17.09 -2.00
CA ILE A 162 9.89 -16.40 -2.13
C ILE A 162 9.82 -15.45 -3.32
N LEU A 163 10.94 -14.94 -3.83
CA LEU A 163 10.92 -13.89 -4.87
C LEU A 163 10.27 -14.32 -6.18
N ASP A 164 10.22 -15.61 -6.49
CA ASP A 164 9.48 -16.12 -7.67
C ASP A 164 7.99 -15.73 -7.60
N ALA A 165 7.40 -15.69 -6.42
CA ALA A 165 6.03 -15.25 -6.21
C ALA A 165 5.80 -13.75 -6.48
N PHE A 166 6.89 -12.98 -6.58
CA PHE A 166 6.86 -11.53 -6.83
C PHE A 166 7.20 -11.15 -8.27
N HIS A 167 7.41 -12.09 -9.16
CA HIS A 167 7.54 -11.80 -10.60
C HIS A 167 6.21 -11.38 -11.24
N THR A 168 5.11 -12.01 -10.79
CA THR A 168 3.73 -11.62 -11.12
C THR A 168 2.98 -11.25 -9.84
N PRO A 169 3.33 -10.11 -9.22
CA PRO A 169 2.81 -9.74 -7.91
C PRO A 169 1.34 -9.36 -7.99
N THR A 170 0.66 -9.49 -6.87
CA THR A 170 -0.61 -8.81 -6.62
C THR A 170 -0.29 -7.37 -6.22
N THR A 171 -0.83 -6.42 -6.95
CA THR A 171 -0.55 -5.00 -6.74
C THR A 171 -1.82 -4.19 -6.76
N TRP A 172 -1.89 -3.19 -5.91
CA TRP A 172 -2.99 -2.23 -5.84
C TRP A 172 -2.39 -0.83 -5.86
N LEU A 173 -2.89 0.01 -6.74
CA LEU A 173 -2.64 1.45 -6.70
C LEU A 173 -3.97 2.14 -6.42
N ARG A 174 -4.05 2.87 -5.32
CA ARG A 174 -5.21 3.68 -4.98
C ARG A 174 -4.88 5.15 -5.14
N LEU A 175 -5.75 5.89 -5.81
CA LEU A 175 -5.75 7.35 -5.82
C LEU A 175 -6.76 7.80 -4.78
N LEU A 176 -6.30 8.12 -3.58
CA LEU A 176 -7.14 8.52 -2.46
C LEU A 176 -7.35 10.03 -2.44
N HIS A 177 -8.59 10.43 -2.21
CA HIS A 177 -9.01 11.78 -1.95
C HIS A 177 -9.69 11.87 -0.59
N TYR A 178 -9.21 12.76 0.24
CA TYR A 178 -9.75 13.06 1.55
C TYR A 178 -10.30 14.49 1.52
N PRO A 179 -11.62 14.68 1.55
CA PRO A 179 -12.20 16.01 1.60
C PRO A 179 -11.83 16.71 2.91
N SER A 180 -11.78 18.04 2.86
CA SER A 180 -11.58 18.83 4.07
C SER A 180 -12.70 18.58 5.07
N ARG A 181 -12.36 18.46 6.35
CA ARG A 181 -13.36 18.45 7.41
C ARG A 181 -13.71 19.87 7.87
N SER A 182 -14.92 20.05 8.34
CA SER A 182 -15.35 21.26 9.02
C SER A 182 -15.27 21.06 10.54
N GLY A 183 -14.60 21.98 11.24
CA GLY A 183 -14.51 21.94 12.69
C GLY A 183 -13.43 21.00 13.26
N ALA A 184 -13.38 20.88 14.58
CA ALA A 184 -12.39 20.08 15.28
C ALA A 184 -12.48 18.58 14.96
N PHE A 185 -11.35 17.86 15.07
CA PHE A 185 -11.34 16.41 14.94
C PHE A 185 -12.27 15.77 15.98
N GLN A 186 -13.04 14.78 15.54
CA GLN A 186 -13.88 13.96 16.38
C GLN A 186 -13.38 12.53 16.35
N GLU A 187 -13.12 11.95 17.52
CA GLU A 187 -12.73 10.55 17.66
C GLU A 187 -13.79 9.63 17.02
N GLY A 188 -13.35 8.59 16.32
CA GLY A 188 -14.24 7.69 15.58
C GLY A 188 -14.58 8.15 14.16
N ILE A 189 -14.16 9.36 13.72
CA ILE A 189 -14.37 9.87 12.36
C ILE A 189 -13.01 10.10 11.68
N TYR A 190 -12.63 9.19 10.81
CA TYR A 190 -11.31 9.16 10.19
C TYR A 190 -11.38 9.26 8.67
N GLY A 191 -10.33 9.79 8.06
CA GLY A 191 -10.10 9.63 6.63
C GLY A 191 -9.79 8.19 6.25
N SER A 192 -8.96 7.55 7.08
CA SER A 192 -8.78 6.09 7.16
C SER A 192 -8.64 5.74 8.63
N ALA A 193 -9.49 4.84 9.10
CA ALA A 193 -9.52 4.43 10.50
C ALA A 193 -8.23 3.70 10.91
N PRO A 194 -7.90 3.61 12.22
CA PRO A 194 -6.75 2.86 12.67
C PRO A 194 -6.76 1.42 12.16
N HIS A 195 -5.70 1.00 11.47
CA HIS A 195 -5.58 -0.34 10.88
C HIS A 195 -4.13 -0.78 10.73
N LEU A 196 -3.95 -2.05 10.41
CA LEU A 196 -2.71 -2.63 9.88
C LEU A 196 -2.90 -2.93 8.41
N ASP A 197 -1.86 -2.75 7.60
CA ASP A 197 -1.87 -3.29 6.24
C ASP A 197 -1.78 -4.81 6.29
N PHE A 198 -2.62 -5.48 5.54
CA PHE A 198 -2.64 -6.94 5.52
C PHE A 198 -1.58 -7.57 4.61
N GLY A 199 -1.06 -6.83 3.63
CA GLY A 199 -0.12 -7.32 2.62
C GLY A 199 1.33 -7.45 3.08
N CYS A 200 2.27 -7.35 2.13
CA CYS A 200 3.71 -7.38 2.42
C CYS A 200 4.28 -5.97 2.57
N LEU A 201 4.22 -5.15 1.54
CA LEU A 201 4.79 -3.80 1.52
C LEU A 201 3.77 -2.78 1.03
N THR A 202 3.75 -1.63 1.67
CA THR A 202 3.03 -0.44 1.19
C THR A 202 4.02 0.69 0.95
N LEU A 203 3.97 1.25 -0.26
CA LEU A 203 4.72 2.45 -0.65
C LEU A 203 3.73 3.57 -0.90
N LEU A 204 3.74 4.57 -0.04
CA LEU A 204 2.78 5.66 -0.08
C LEU A 204 3.43 6.95 -0.57
N ALA A 205 2.95 7.48 -1.69
CA ALA A 205 3.13 8.89 -2.02
C ALA A 205 2.05 9.70 -1.30
N GLN A 206 2.44 10.77 -0.60
CA GLN A 206 1.52 11.69 0.05
C GLN A 206 1.79 13.13 -0.40
N ASP A 207 0.78 13.99 -0.34
CA ASP A 207 0.95 15.41 -0.55
C ASP A 207 1.47 16.13 0.72
N GLU A 208 1.73 17.43 0.62
CA GLU A 208 2.25 18.27 1.71
C GLU A 208 1.25 18.54 2.85
N VAL A 209 0.01 18.08 2.71
CA VAL A 209 -1.07 18.41 3.64
C VAL A 209 -0.92 17.65 4.97
N GLY A 210 -0.35 16.44 4.95
CA GLY A 210 -0.16 15.63 6.14
C GLY A 210 -1.41 14.84 6.54
N GLY A 211 -1.55 14.53 7.85
CA GLY A 211 -2.69 13.81 8.40
C GLY A 211 -2.52 12.30 8.54
N LEU A 212 -1.44 11.71 8.00
CA LEU A 212 -1.06 10.34 8.31
C LEU A 212 -0.42 10.28 9.69
N GLN A 213 -0.92 9.39 10.53
CA GLN A 213 -0.38 9.13 11.87
C GLN A 213 -0.05 7.66 12.05
N VAL A 214 1.01 7.40 12.78
CA VAL A 214 1.51 6.06 13.13
C VAL A 214 1.49 5.92 14.64
N LEU A 215 1.07 4.76 15.15
CA LEU A 215 1.07 4.46 16.58
C LEU A 215 2.51 4.12 17.03
N SER A 216 3.03 4.89 17.97
CA SER A 216 4.35 4.65 18.55
C SER A 216 4.34 3.46 19.52
N GLN A 217 5.53 3.04 19.98
CA GLN A 217 5.66 2.00 21.02
C GLN A 217 5.15 2.47 22.40
N GLU A 218 5.08 3.79 22.59
CA GLU A 218 4.52 4.43 23.79
C GLU A 218 2.99 4.61 23.70
N GLU A 219 2.36 4.00 22.68
CA GLU A 219 0.91 4.09 22.42
C GLU A 219 0.43 5.53 22.08
N GLU A 220 1.30 6.35 21.52
CA GLU A 220 0.98 7.70 21.07
C GLU A 220 0.86 7.77 19.54
N TRP A 221 -0.12 8.51 19.03
CA TRP A 221 -0.24 8.79 17.60
C TRP A 221 0.71 9.89 17.18
N VAL A 222 1.65 9.56 16.30
CA VAL A 222 2.70 10.46 15.81
C VAL A 222 2.48 10.79 14.34
N ASP A 223 2.51 12.07 14.00
CA ASP A 223 2.38 12.53 12.62
C ASP A 223 3.57 12.08 11.77
N VAL A 224 3.29 11.55 10.59
CA VAL A 224 4.32 11.24 9.58
C VAL A 224 4.57 12.51 8.75
N PRO A 225 5.78 13.10 8.82
CA PRO A 225 6.07 14.33 8.10
C PRO A 225 6.06 14.12 6.58
N TYR A 226 5.66 15.15 5.85
CA TYR A 226 5.90 15.22 4.41
C TYR A 226 7.35 15.57 4.14
N ILE A 227 8.02 14.76 3.32
CA ILE A 227 9.34 15.05 2.77
C ILE A 227 9.25 14.95 1.24
N ALA A 228 9.60 16.00 0.55
CA ALA A 228 9.59 16.01 -0.91
C ALA A 228 10.49 14.89 -1.48
N ASP A 229 10.08 14.30 -2.58
CA ASP A 229 10.79 13.17 -3.23
C ASP A 229 11.00 11.97 -2.30
N SER A 230 10.05 11.67 -1.42
CA SER A 230 10.07 10.46 -0.59
C SER A 230 8.78 9.66 -0.72
N PHE A 231 8.88 8.36 -0.43
CA PHE A 231 7.73 7.51 -0.15
C PHE A 231 7.74 7.12 1.33
N VAL A 232 6.56 7.07 1.93
CA VAL A 232 6.40 6.34 3.19
C VAL A 232 6.36 4.85 2.86
N LEU A 233 7.18 4.06 3.54
CA LEU A 233 7.24 2.61 3.41
C LEU A 233 6.81 1.99 4.74
N ASN A 234 5.88 1.05 4.69
CA ASN A 234 5.54 0.21 5.82
C ASN A 234 5.40 -1.25 5.41
N VAL A 235 5.53 -2.13 6.40
CA VAL A 235 5.33 -3.58 6.26
C VAL A 235 3.96 -3.98 6.76
N GLY A 236 3.39 -5.01 6.15
CA GLY A 236 2.10 -5.55 6.51
C GLY A 236 2.16 -6.95 7.14
N GLU A 237 0.99 -7.50 7.46
CA GLU A 237 0.85 -8.78 8.17
C GLU A 237 1.44 -9.97 7.43
N MET A 238 1.39 -9.99 6.07
CA MET A 238 1.99 -11.10 5.31
C MET A 238 3.49 -11.12 5.44
N LEU A 239 4.14 -9.95 5.44
CA LEU A 239 5.59 -9.87 5.64
C LEU A 239 5.99 -10.19 7.10
N GLN A 240 5.14 -9.86 8.09
CA GLN A 240 5.31 -10.34 9.45
C GLN A 240 5.31 -11.87 9.51
N ARG A 241 4.37 -12.53 8.81
CA ARG A 241 4.30 -14.00 8.77
C ARG A 241 5.52 -14.61 8.09
N LEU A 242 5.95 -14.07 6.94
CA LEU A 242 7.15 -14.53 6.22
C LEU A 242 8.40 -14.41 7.08
N SER A 243 8.57 -13.31 7.82
CA SER A 243 9.69 -13.08 8.72
C SER A 243 9.55 -13.77 10.09
N ASN A 244 8.51 -14.59 10.28
CA ASN A 244 8.22 -15.26 11.55
C ASN A 244 8.09 -14.30 12.76
N GLY A 245 7.58 -13.08 12.49
CA GLY A 245 7.38 -12.04 13.50
C GLY A 245 8.62 -11.19 13.78
N PHE A 246 9.65 -11.26 12.94
CA PHE A 246 10.79 -10.35 13.05
C PHE A 246 10.45 -8.94 12.59
N LEU A 247 9.82 -8.80 11.43
CA LEU A 247 9.29 -7.53 10.94
C LEU A 247 7.88 -7.32 11.50
N ILE A 248 7.56 -6.10 11.92
CA ILE A 248 6.32 -5.78 12.62
C ILE A 248 5.45 -4.83 11.78
N PRO A 249 4.18 -5.17 11.52
CA PRO A 249 3.22 -4.21 11.02
C PRO A 249 2.85 -3.24 12.14
N THR A 250 2.74 -1.97 11.81
CA THR A 250 2.45 -0.92 12.78
C THR A 250 1.13 -0.24 12.48
N PRO A 251 0.26 -0.04 13.49
CA PRO A 251 -1.01 0.62 13.31
C PRO A 251 -0.82 2.05 12.81
N HIS A 252 -1.66 2.42 11.85
CA HIS A 252 -1.66 3.78 11.32
C HIS A 252 -3.08 4.22 10.96
N ARG A 253 -3.28 5.52 10.89
CA ARG A 253 -4.57 6.14 10.59
C ARG A 253 -4.40 7.43 9.79
N VAL A 254 -5.48 7.93 9.21
CA VAL A 254 -5.50 9.24 8.55
C VAL A 254 -6.60 10.09 9.16
N ILE A 255 -6.22 11.29 9.59
CA ILE A 255 -7.16 12.34 10.02
C ILE A 255 -7.31 13.33 8.86
N ASN A 256 -8.54 13.57 8.42
CA ASN A 256 -8.78 14.56 7.37
C ASN A 256 -8.36 15.95 7.85
N PRO A 257 -7.65 16.71 7.01
CA PRO A 257 -7.20 18.04 7.37
C PRO A 257 -8.39 19.01 7.44
N GLU A 258 -8.21 20.07 8.22
CA GLU A 258 -9.16 21.17 8.30
C GLU A 258 -8.93 22.17 7.14
N ASN A 259 -10.00 22.57 6.49
CA ASN A 259 -10.00 23.59 5.42
C ASN A 259 -9.12 23.31 4.19
N ARG A 260 -8.63 22.10 4.03
CA ARG A 260 -7.83 21.66 2.86
C ARG A 260 -8.24 20.23 2.45
N GLU A 261 -8.17 19.94 1.17
CA GLU A 261 -8.26 18.57 0.65
C GLU A 261 -6.87 17.92 0.71
N ARG A 262 -6.84 16.62 0.94
CA ARG A 262 -5.63 15.80 0.93
C ARG A 262 -5.71 14.76 -0.15
N TYR A 263 -4.58 14.49 -0.80
CA TYR A 263 -4.43 13.38 -1.75
C TYR A 263 -3.29 12.48 -1.33
N SER A 264 -3.44 11.19 -1.56
CA SER A 264 -2.35 10.23 -1.40
C SER A 264 -2.51 9.05 -2.35
N CYS A 265 -1.39 8.40 -2.66
CA CYS A 265 -1.35 7.32 -3.65
C CYS A 265 -0.58 6.12 -3.08
N PRO A 266 -1.19 5.30 -2.21
CA PRO A 266 -0.59 4.06 -1.75
C PRO A 266 -0.50 3.04 -2.89
N PHE A 267 0.65 2.38 -2.95
CA PHE A 267 0.93 1.25 -3.80
C PHE A 267 1.23 0.04 -2.92
N PHE A 268 0.36 -0.95 -2.96
CA PHE A 268 0.53 -2.20 -2.22
C PHE A 268 1.24 -3.22 -3.11
N TYR A 269 2.19 -3.93 -2.54
CA TYR A 269 3.04 -4.86 -3.24
C TYR A 269 3.07 -6.20 -2.51
N ASP A 270 2.38 -7.19 -3.06
CA ASP A 270 2.12 -8.48 -2.47
C ASP A 270 2.54 -9.62 -3.39
N PRO A 271 2.74 -10.84 -2.88
CA PRO A 271 3.06 -11.97 -3.73
C PRO A 271 1.87 -12.34 -4.65
N HIS A 272 2.11 -13.20 -5.61
CA HIS A 272 1.05 -13.78 -6.42
C HIS A 272 -0.04 -14.42 -5.52
N VAL A 273 -1.31 -14.24 -5.87
CA VAL A 273 -2.47 -14.66 -5.05
C VAL A 273 -2.46 -16.16 -4.66
N ASN A 274 -1.89 -17.00 -5.50
CA ASN A 274 -1.79 -18.46 -5.24
C ASN A 274 -0.57 -18.83 -4.35
N THR A 275 0.06 -17.85 -3.71
CA THR A 275 1.22 -18.10 -2.83
C THR A 275 0.77 -18.58 -1.46
N VAL A 276 1.41 -19.63 -0.96
CA VAL A 276 1.26 -20.06 0.43
C VAL A 276 2.22 -19.24 1.30
N ILE A 277 1.65 -18.41 2.16
CA ILE A 277 2.39 -17.59 3.13
C ILE A 277 2.66 -18.42 4.38
N LYS A 278 3.92 -18.58 4.71
CA LYS A 278 4.40 -19.29 5.91
C LYS A 278 5.75 -18.72 6.33
N PRO A 279 6.17 -18.89 7.58
CA PRO A 279 7.52 -18.53 8.01
C PRO A 279 8.58 -19.13 7.08
N MET A 280 9.51 -18.29 6.62
CA MET A 280 10.59 -18.70 5.72
C MET A 280 11.64 -19.52 6.48
N LYS A 281 12.40 -20.34 5.76
CA LYS A 281 13.49 -21.14 6.34
C LYS A 281 14.53 -20.21 7.00
N GLY A 282 15.10 -20.69 8.08
CA GLY A 282 16.10 -19.89 8.83
C GLY A 282 15.53 -18.94 9.88
N THR A 283 14.22 -18.70 9.90
CA THR A 283 13.57 -17.77 10.84
C THR A 283 13.19 -18.40 12.20
N GLY A 284 13.66 -19.62 12.48
CA GLY A 284 13.41 -20.34 13.72
C GLY A 284 12.14 -21.18 13.72
N ASN A 285 11.65 -21.54 14.91
CA ASN A 285 10.42 -22.34 15.05
C ASN A 285 9.21 -21.54 14.54
N PRO A 286 8.37 -22.11 13.66
CA PRO A 286 7.22 -21.40 13.09
C PRO A 286 6.23 -20.91 14.15
N LYS A 287 5.98 -19.62 14.20
CA LYS A 287 4.96 -18.97 15.05
C LYS A 287 3.61 -18.86 14.34
N PHE A 288 3.59 -18.94 13.01
CA PHE A 288 2.39 -18.77 12.18
C PHE A 288 2.11 -20.04 11.39
N LYS A 289 0.82 -20.38 11.27
CA LYS A 289 0.37 -21.46 10.38
C LYS A 289 0.42 -20.98 8.92
N PRO A 290 0.71 -21.88 7.95
CA PRO A 290 0.57 -21.58 6.54
C PRO A 290 -0.85 -21.13 6.19
N ILE A 291 -0.96 -20.14 5.30
CA ILE A 291 -2.23 -19.66 4.74
C ILE A 291 -2.08 -19.47 3.23
N LEU A 292 -3.11 -19.73 2.47
CA LEU A 292 -3.16 -19.37 1.05
C LEU A 292 -3.53 -17.89 0.95
N PHE A 293 -2.73 -17.10 0.22
CA PHE A 293 -2.91 -15.64 0.18
C PHE A 293 -4.26 -15.24 -0.44
N SER A 294 -4.72 -15.94 -1.48
CA SER A 294 -6.04 -15.68 -2.08
C SER A 294 -7.20 -15.89 -1.12
N GLU A 295 -7.17 -16.95 -0.29
CA GLU A 295 -8.23 -17.20 0.70
C GLU A 295 -8.24 -16.12 1.80
N PHE A 296 -7.06 -15.72 2.26
CA PHE A 296 -6.94 -14.64 3.21
C PHE A 296 -7.48 -13.34 2.63
N LEU A 297 -7.03 -12.98 1.41
CA LEU A 297 -7.41 -11.76 0.72
C LEU A 297 -8.92 -11.69 0.46
N GLU A 298 -9.53 -12.79 0.03
CA GLU A 298 -10.98 -12.86 -0.19
C GLU A 298 -11.77 -12.55 1.09
N ASN A 299 -11.33 -13.07 2.24
CA ASN A 299 -11.96 -12.80 3.52
C ASN A 299 -11.83 -11.33 3.94
N GLU A 300 -10.63 -10.72 3.76
CA GLU A 300 -10.40 -9.31 4.08
C GLU A 300 -11.27 -8.38 3.20
N LEU A 301 -11.34 -8.67 1.90
CA LEU A 301 -12.12 -7.87 0.96
C LEU A 301 -13.63 -7.97 1.20
N LYS A 302 -14.14 -9.16 1.55
CA LYS A 302 -15.55 -9.33 1.95
C LYS A 302 -15.89 -8.54 3.21
N ALA A 303 -14.98 -8.48 4.16
CA ALA A 303 -15.20 -7.74 5.40
C ALA A 303 -15.13 -6.21 5.22
N GLY A 304 -14.20 -5.72 4.39
CA GLY A 304 -13.87 -4.30 4.27
C GLY A 304 -14.78 -3.45 3.37
N TYR A 305 -15.64 -4.07 2.55
CA TYR A 305 -16.47 -3.33 1.60
C TYR A 305 -17.95 -3.65 1.77
N LEU A 306 -18.76 -2.64 2.11
CA LEU A 306 -20.21 -2.78 2.35
C LEU A 306 -20.96 -3.45 1.17
N ARG A 307 -20.50 -3.22 -0.05
CA ARG A 307 -21.09 -3.82 -1.26
C ARG A 307 -21.02 -5.36 -1.23
N HIS A 308 -19.95 -5.93 -0.69
CA HIS A 308 -19.80 -7.39 -0.61
C HIS A 308 -20.56 -8.01 0.57
N GLN A 309 -21.00 -7.19 1.52
CA GLN A 309 -21.82 -7.65 2.66
C GLN A 309 -23.30 -7.82 2.27
N THR A 310 -23.75 -7.18 1.19
CA THR A 310 -25.15 -7.23 0.73
C THR A 310 -25.42 -8.32 -0.32
N GLU A 311 -24.38 -8.96 -0.87
CA GLU A 311 -24.50 -10.02 -1.88
C GLU A 311 -24.34 -11.45 -1.28
N ALA A 312 -24.17 -11.57 0.04
CA ALA A 312 -24.08 -12.81 0.80
C ALA A 312 -25.38 -13.06 1.57
#